data_9555010dadc047df5f9f1fad23700ec1
#
_entry.id   9555010dadc047df5f9f1fad23700ec1
#
_cell.length_a   1.000
_cell.length_b   1.000
_cell.length_c   1.000
_cell.angle_alpha   90.00
_cell.angle_beta   90.00
_cell.angle_gamma   90.00
#
_symmetry.space_group_name_H-M   'P 1'
#
loop_
_entity.id
_entity.type
_entity.pdbx_description
1 polymer ?
#
loop_
_entity_poly.entity_id
_entity_poly.type
_entity_poly.pdbx_seq_one_letter_code
_entity_poly.pdbx_strand_id
1 'polypeptide(L)'
;RLLNIVGVDYDGLEEESLPPDAEMLTKRRIDPFLHENGKGLAHGDLDGDGYVDLIGTNSSGEQFNKPFIVTVPTQPVPGPTFVWMNGGGENHWITIRLQGRMAVDGTGSNADGIGARVYVKTSSGSADGPKIQVQEVIAGSSYLSMDSLDLEFGLGSATMVDEVLIMWPSGRTQTVGDLEVDRVINITEPEQ
;
A
#
# COMPACT_ATOMS: atom_id res chain seq x y z
N ARG A 1 3.24 -8.62 -14.21
CA ARG A 1 2.00 -8.19 -14.90
C ARG A 1 1.30 -7.16 -14.03
N LEU A 2 1.52 -5.91 -14.36
CA LEU A 2 0.98 -4.73 -13.64
C LEU A 2 -0.47 -4.39 -14.02
N LEU A 3 -1.30 -5.34 -14.49
CA LEU A 3 -2.20 -4.90 -15.54
C LEU A 3 -3.64 -5.32 -15.46
N ASN A 4 -4.11 -5.79 -14.31
CA ASN A 4 -5.53 -6.07 -14.16
C ASN A 4 -6.21 -5.25 -13.05
N ILE A 5 -5.67 -4.07 -12.78
CA ILE A 5 -6.20 -3.17 -11.75
C ILE A 5 -7.60 -2.63 -12.11
N VAL A 6 -8.03 -2.76 -13.36
CA VAL A 6 -9.29 -2.16 -13.83
C VAL A 6 -10.16 -3.10 -14.64
N GLY A 7 -9.84 -4.38 -14.71
CA GLY A 7 -10.55 -5.29 -15.60
C GLY A 7 -10.35 -4.95 -17.10
N VAL A 8 -9.39 -4.10 -17.42
CA VAL A 8 -8.95 -3.87 -18.80
C VAL A 8 -7.82 -4.82 -19.06
N ASP A 9 -8.09 -5.81 -19.89
CA ASP A 9 -7.07 -6.72 -20.39
C ASP A 9 -6.22 -5.97 -21.42
N TYR A 10 -5.06 -5.52 -21.00
CA TYR A 10 -4.10 -4.89 -21.90
C TYR A 10 -3.53 -5.86 -22.94
N ASP A 11 -3.53 -7.15 -22.64
CA ASP A 11 -3.15 -8.17 -23.62
C ASP A 11 -4.19 -8.32 -24.75
N GLY A 12 -5.42 -7.80 -24.55
CA GLY A 12 -6.47 -7.74 -25.55
C GLY A 12 -6.46 -6.47 -26.41
N LEU A 13 -5.63 -5.49 -26.06
CA LEU A 13 -5.36 -4.31 -26.89
C LEU A 13 -4.08 -4.53 -27.70
N GLU A 14 -4.04 -5.61 -28.48
CA GLU A 14 -2.90 -5.89 -29.35
C GLU A 14 -2.76 -4.80 -30.42
N GLU A 15 -1.51 -4.55 -30.83
CA GLU A 15 -1.21 -3.64 -31.96
C GLU A 15 -1.99 -4.03 -33.23
N GLU A 16 -2.40 -5.27 -33.34
CA GLU A 16 -3.23 -5.80 -34.42
C GLU A 16 -4.65 -5.19 -34.51
N SER A 17 -5.15 -4.64 -33.38
CA SER A 17 -6.45 -3.95 -33.38
C SER A 17 -6.37 -2.53 -33.93
N LEU A 18 -5.18 -2.03 -34.21
CA LEU A 18 -4.95 -0.73 -34.82
C LEU A 18 -4.88 -0.83 -36.32
N PRO A 19 -5.49 0.12 -37.07
CA PRO A 19 -5.25 0.23 -38.49
C PRO A 19 -3.74 0.37 -38.78
N PRO A 20 -3.22 -0.20 -39.87
CA PRO A 20 -1.79 -0.16 -40.21
C PRO A 20 -1.22 1.26 -40.37
N ASP A 21 -2.07 2.23 -40.56
CA ASP A 21 -1.80 3.66 -40.75
C ASP A 21 -2.14 4.48 -39.50
N ALA A 22 -2.38 3.82 -38.36
CA ALA A 22 -2.67 4.49 -37.13
C ALA A 22 -1.47 5.32 -36.67
N GLU A 23 -1.58 6.61 -36.79
CA GLU A 23 -0.59 7.55 -36.29
C GLU A 23 -0.46 7.47 -34.78
N MET A 24 0.65 7.99 -34.23
CA MET A 24 0.97 8.07 -32.79
C MET A 24 -0.17 8.63 -31.94
N LEU A 25 -1.08 9.42 -32.50
CA LEU A 25 -2.30 9.93 -31.87
C LEU A 25 -3.33 8.82 -31.58
N THR A 26 -3.31 7.73 -32.36
CA THR A 26 -4.21 6.60 -32.16
C THR A 26 -3.70 5.69 -31.05
N LYS A 27 -2.38 5.54 -30.92
CA LYS A 27 -1.77 4.90 -29.72
C LYS A 27 -2.17 5.60 -28.43
N ARG A 28 -2.27 6.93 -28.43
CA ARG A 28 -2.75 7.71 -27.27
C ARG A 28 -4.23 7.47 -26.95
N ARG A 29 -5.03 6.96 -27.88
CA ARG A 29 -6.43 6.60 -27.67
C ARG A 29 -6.61 5.25 -27.03
N ILE A 30 -5.65 4.37 -27.20
CA ILE A 30 -5.67 3.00 -26.69
C ILE A 30 -5.07 2.94 -25.30
N ASP A 31 -4.36 3.98 -24.93
CA ASP A 31 -3.69 4.06 -23.65
C ASP A 31 -4.31 5.14 -22.74
N PRO A 32 -5.60 5.01 -22.38
CA PRO A 32 -6.25 5.93 -21.47
C PRO A 32 -5.52 6.00 -20.13
N PHE A 33 -4.79 4.95 -19.77
CA PHE A 33 -4.02 4.85 -18.55
C PHE A 33 -2.85 5.83 -18.46
N LEU A 34 -2.17 6.12 -19.56
CA LEU A 34 -1.08 7.08 -19.58
C LEU A 34 -1.58 8.53 -19.45
N HIS A 35 -2.88 8.75 -19.66
CA HIS A 35 -3.50 10.07 -19.56
C HIS A 35 -4.38 10.23 -18.32
N GLU A 36 -4.70 9.13 -17.64
CA GLU A 36 -5.31 9.20 -16.33
C GLU A 36 -4.23 9.56 -15.33
N ASN A 37 -4.21 10.82 -14.93
CA ASN A 37 -3.29 11.30 -13.92
C ASN A 37 -3.56 10.62 -12.57
N GLY A 38 -3.01 9.41 -12.36
CA GLY A 38 -2.98 8.77 -11.06
C GLY A 38 -2.46 9.75 -10.03
N LYS A 39 -3.22 9.98 -8.97
CA LYS A 39 -2.89 10.99 -7.95
C LYS A 39 -2.49 10.38 -6.64
N GLY A 40 -3.28 9.48 -6.13
CA GLY A 40 -3.03 8.86 -4.84
C GLY A 40 -2.95 7.35 -4.97
N LEU A 41 -2.03 6.76 -4.23
CA LEU A 41 -1.96 5.33 -3.98
C LEU A 41 -1.84 5.14 -2.48
N ALA A 42 -2.60 4.21 -1.93
CA ALA A 42 -2.51 3.79 -0.56
C ALA A 42 -2.62 2.27 -0.46
N HIS A 43 -2.06 1.71 0.58
CA HIS A 43 -2.18 0.29 0.90
C HIS A 43 -2.65 0.09 2.34
N GLY A 44 -3.19 -1.08 2.60
CA GLY A 44 -3.64 -1.55 3.89
C GLY A 44 -4.48 -2.81 3.72
N ASP A 45 -4.75 -3.50 4.80
CA ASP A 45 -5.66 -4.64 4.84
C ASP A 45 -7.10 -4.12 4.94
N LEU A 46 -7.83 -4.11 3.82
CA LEU A 46 -9.15 -3.48 3.73
C LEU A 46 -10.29 -4.41 4.15
N ASP A 47 -10.12 -5.71 4.02
CA ASP A 47 -11.15 -6.70 4.36
C ASP A 47 -10.83 -7.49 5.64
N GLY A 48 -9.65 -7.30 6.22
CA GLY A 48 -9.25 -7.91 7.48
C GLY A 48 -8.72 -9.34 7.33
N ASP A 49 -8.31 -9.74 6.13
CA ASP A 49 -7.78 -11.08 5.87
C ASP A 49 -6.28 -11.20 6.17
N GLY A 50 -5.61 -10.08 6.47
CA GLY A 50 -4.19 -9.97 6.82
C GLY A 50 -3.27 -9.78 5.62
N TYR A 51 -3.80 -9.70 4.41
CA TYR A 51 -3.03 -9.41 3.21
C TYR A 51 -3.26 -7.99 2.75
N VAL A 52 -2.19 -7.35 2.29
CA VAL A 52 -2.22 -5.95 1.91
C VAL A 52 -2.95 -5.76 0.59
N ASP A 53 -3.93 -4.89 0.59
CA ASP A 53 -4.70 -4.42 -0.55
C ASP A 53 -4.19 -3.08 -1.06
N LEU A 54 -4.63 -2.69 -2.25
CA LEU A 54 -4.26 -1.43 -2.87
C LEU A 54 -5.48 -0.60 -3.25
N ILE A 55 -5.41 0.69 -2.96
CA ILE A 55 -6.36 1.69 -3.42
C ILE A 55 -5.65 2.76 -4.24
N GLY A 56 -6.11 2.98 -5.47
CA GLY A 56 -5.58 4.03 -6.33
C GLY A 56 -6.66 5.00 -6.77
N THR A 57 -6.34 6.28 -6.75
CA THR A 57 -7.24 7.33 -7.20
C THR A 57 -6.68 8.06 -8.41
N ASN A 58 -7.54 8.42 -9.35
CA ASN A 58 -7.20 9.26 -10.47
C ASN A 58 -7.94 10.59 -10.38
N SER A 59 -7.31 11.65 -10.91
CA SER A 59 -8.03 12.88 -11.16
C SER A 59 -8.91 12.75 -12.39
N SER A 60 -9.90 13.64 -12.52
CA SER A 60 -10.61 13.83 -13.78
C SER A 60 -9.61 14.15 -14.89
N GLY A 61 -9.71 13.41 -16.00
CA GLY A 61 -8.96 13.66 -17.22
C GLY A 61 -9.78 14.46 -18.23
N GLU A 62 -9.11 15.05 -19.20
CA GLU A 62 -9.76 15.59 -20.38
C GLU A 62 -9.80 14.49 -21.44
N GLN A 63 -10.98 14.18 -21.96
CA GLN A 63 -11.10 13.28 -23.10
C GLN A 63 -10.65 14.02 -24.36
N PHE A 64 -9.43 13.79 -24.80
CA PHE A 64 -8.94 14.31 -26.06
C PHE A 64 -9.54 13.50 -27.23
N ASN A 65 -10.78 13.79 -27.57
CA ASN A 65 -11.46 13.17 -28.70
C ASN A 65 -11.18 13.82 -30.03
N LYS A 66 -10.25 14.78 -30.13
CA LYS A 66 -9.97 15.51 -31.36
C LYS A 66 -8.48 15.84 -31.55
N PRO A 67 -8.05 15.95 -32.83
CA PRO A 67 -6.68 16.33 -33.11
C PRO A 67 -6.36 17.71 -32.56
N PHE A 68 -5.14 17.94 -32.23
CA PHE A 68 -4.43 18.93 -31.41
C PHE A 68 -4.75 20.43 -31.61
N ILE A 69 -5.80 20.85 -32.30
CA ILE A 69 -5.97 22.25 -32.76
C ILE A 69 -7.31 22.87 -32.37
N VAL A 70 -8.12 22.26 -31.54
CA VAL A 70 -9.41 22.87 -31.20
C VAL A 70 -9.54 23.10 -29.69
N THR A 71 -9.53 24.36 -29.32
CA THR A 71 -9.96 24.89 -28.02
C THR A 71 -11.47 24.70 -27.83
N VAL A 72 -11.91 23.48 -27.66
CA VAL A 72 -13.28 23.21 -27.18
C VAL A 72 -13.14 22.78 -25.72
N PRO A 73 -13.91 23.37 -24.80
CA PRO A 73 -13.97 22.88 -23.44
C PRO A 73 -14.38 21.39 -23.46
N THR A 74 -13.45 20.53 -23.18
CA THR A 74 -13.73 19.11 -23.00
C THR A 74 -14.40 18.95 -21.65
N GLN A 75 -15.50 18.19 -21.62
CA GLN A 75 -16.15 17.89 -20.34
C GLN A 75 -15.15 17.04 -19.53
N PRO A 76 -14.87 17.39 -18.28
CA PRO A 76 -14.02 16.58 -17.44
C PRO A 76 -14.67 15.20 -17.25
N VAL A 77 -13.94 14.16 -17.57
CA VAL A 77 -14.35 12.78 -17.29
C VAL A 77 -13.80 12.44 -15.91
N PRO A 78 -14.65 12.03 -14.95
CA PRO A 78 -14.17 11.59 -13.64
C PRO A 78 -13.17 10.45 -13.79
N GLY A 79 -12.03 10.55 -13.13
CA GLY A 79 -11.06 9.47 -13.06
C GLY A 79 -11.59 8.36 -12.17
N PRO A 80 -11.47 7.07 -12.55
CA PRO A 80 -11.92 5.97 -11.74
C PRO A 80 -11.05 5.81 -10.47
N THR A 81 -11.67 5.33 -9.41
CA THR A 81 -10.97 4.81 -8.24
C THR A 81 -10.79 3.31 -8.42
N PHE A 82 -9.60 2.82 -8.14
CA PHE A 82 -9.26 1.41 -8.24
C PHE A 82 -9.09 0.84 -6.85
N VAL A 83 -9.69 -0.32 -6.62
CA VAL A 83 -9.46 -1.11 -5.42
C VAL A 83 -9.01 -2.49 -5.88
N TRP A 84 -7.83 -2.87 -5.45
CA TRP A 84 -7.31 -4.19 -5.71
C TRP A 84 -7.23 -4.97 -4.41
N MET A 85 -8.11 -5.97 -4.29
CA MET A 85 -8.14 -6.90 -3.17
C MET A 85 -7.12 -8.01 -3.41
N ASN A 86 -6.26 -8.25 -2.44
CA ASN A 86 -5.31 -9.34 -2.45
C ASN A 86 -6.02 -10.61 -1.97
N GLY A 87 -6.19 -11.59 -2.82
CA GLY A 87 -6.92 -12.82 -2.48
C GLY A 87 -6.18 -13.76 -1.53
N GLY A 88 -5.13 -13.30 -0.86
CA GLY A 88 -4.40 -14.10 0.14
C GLY A 88 -3.48 -15.17 -0.46
N GLY A 89 -3.04 -16.09 0.40
CA GLY A 89 -2.14 -17.19 0.04
C GLY A 89 -1.82 -18.10 1.23
N GLU A 90 -0.74 -18.88 1.09
CA GLU A 90 -0.26 -19.79 2.15
C GLU A 90 0.83 -19.14 3.05
N ASN A 91 1.21 -17.91 2.77
CA ASN A 91 2.22 -17.21 3.55
C ASN A 91 1.63 -16.66 4.84
N HIS A 92 2.41 -16.73 5.90
CA HIS A 92 2.07 -16.13 7.19
C HIS A 92 2.31 -14.62 7.18
N TRP A 93 1.64 -13.94 8.08
CA TRP A 93 1.71 -12.48 8.24
C TRP A 93 1.59 -12.07 9.71
N ILE A 94 1.91 -10.82 10.01
CA ILE A 94 1.59 -10.16 11.27
C ILE A 94 1.33 -8.68 11.03
N THR A 95 0.29 -8.15 11.63
CA THR A 95 0.01 -6.72 11.63
C THR A 95 0.26 -6.14 13.00
N ILE A 96 1.05 -5.08 13.07
CA ILE A 96 1.41 -4.40 14.32
C ILE A 96 0.77 -3.03 14.34
N ARG A 97 -0.11 -2.82 15.30
CA ARG A 97 -0.77 -1.55 15.59
C ARG A 97 -0.14 -0.92 16.81
N LEU A 98 0.42 0.28 16.67
CA LEU A 98 1.07 1.02 17.73
C LEU A 98 0.12 2.02 18.40
N GLN A 99 0.28 2.18 19.69
CA GLN A 99 -0.38 3.22 20.47
C GLN A 99 0.65 3.95 21.34
N GLY A 100 0.89 5.22 21.01
CA GLY A 100 1.75 6.06 21.84
C GLY A 100 1.08 6.48 23.14
N ARG A 101 1.88 6.82 24.13
CA ARG A 101 1.40 7.22 25.48
C ARG A 101 0.54 8.48 25.46
N MET A 102 0.68 9.34 24.47
CA MET A 102 -0.20 10.52 24.32
C MET A 102 -1.70 10.15 24.31
N ALA A 103 -2.06 8.97 23.76
CA ALA A 103 -3.44 8.48 23.75
C ALA A 103 -3.88 7.90 25.11
N VAL A 104 -2.92 7.57 25.98
CA VAL A 104 -3.20 6.87 27.25
C VAL A 104 -3.23 7.84 28.44
N ASP A 105 -2.18 8.65 28.57
CA ASP A 105 -1.97 9.54 29.71
C ASP A 105 -1.44 10.93 29.35
N GLY A 106 -1.35 11.24 28.06
CA GLY A 106 -0.88 12.53 27.56
C GLY A 106 0.64 12.70 27.57
N THR A 107 1.41 11.63 27.74
CA THR A 107 2.89 11.64 27.75
C THR A 107 3.48 10.88 26.57
N GLY A 108 4.79 10.86 26.43
CA GLY A 108 5.52 10.02 25.48
C GLY A 108 5.26 10.35 24.00
N SER A 109 5.16 9.31 23.17
CA SER A 109 4.94 9.43 21.73
C SER A 109 3.50 9.82 21.40
N ASN A 110 3.31 10.41 20.20
CA ASN A 110 1.98 10.74 19.68
C ASN A 110 1.06 9.51 19.65
N ALA A 111 -0.26 9.76 19.64
CA ALA A 111 -1.29 8.74 19.85
C ALA A 111 -1.17 7.52 18.91
N ASP A 112 -0.84 7.76 17.67
CA ASP A 112 -0.78 6.74 16.60
C ASP A 112 0.64 6.19 16.39
N GLY A 113 1.62 6.61 17.21
CA GLY A 113 3.01 6.16 17.09
C GLY A 113 3.72 6.63 15.81
N ILE A 114 3.22 7.68 15.14
CA ILE A 114 3.82 8.20 13.89
C ILE A 114 5.28 8.57 14.15
N GLY A 115 6.19 8.03 13.31
CA GLY A 115 7.64 8.14 13.44
C GLY A 115 8.29 6.99 14.22
N ALA A 116 7.50 6.05 14.75
CA ALA A 116 8.05 4.84 15.34
C ALA A 116 8.60 3.91 14.28
N ARG A 117 9.75 3.30 14.55
CA ARG A 117 10.34 2.24 13.72
C ARG A 117 10.18 0.89 14.37
N VAL A 118 9.70 -0.06 13.60
CA VAL A 118 9.46 -1.42 14.04
C VAL A 118 10.32 -2.39 13.25
N TYR A 119 11.09 -3.20 13.95
CA TYR A 119 11.91 -4.28 13.39
C TYR A 119 11.28 -5.60 13.79
N VAL A 120 10.95 -6.41 12.81
CA VAL A 120 10.39 -7.75 13.00
C VAL A 120 11.44 -8.78 12.59
N LYS A 121 11.81 -9.65 13.51
CA LYS A 121 12.78 -10.72 13.30
C LYS A 121 12.09 -12.07 13.30
N THR A 122 12.37 -12.88 12.29
CA THR A 122 11.89 -14.24 12.15
C THR A 122 13.05 -15.19 11.84
N SER A 123 13.09 -16.35 12.47
CA SER A 123 14.03 -17.43 12.17
C SER A 123 13.35 -18.79 12.07
N SER A 124 12.30 -18.99 12.84
CA SER A 124 11.59 -20.25 12.94
C SER A 124 10.73 -20.54 11.70
N GLY A 125 10.93 -21.68 11.08
CA GLY A 125 10.17 -22.14 9.92
C GLY A 125 10.53 -21.46 8.58
N SER A 126 11.41 -20.48 8.58
CA SER A 126 11.83 -19.82 7.35
C SER A 126 12.80 -20.68 6.55
N ALA A 127 12.41 -21.08 5.35
CA ALA A 127 13.27 -21.83 4.43
C ALA A 127 14.53 -21.05 4.01
N ASP A 128 14.48 -19.72 4.09
CA ASP A 128 15.55 -18.79 3.68
C ASP A 128 16.46 -18.36 4.84
N GLY A 129 16.26 -18.91 6.05
CA GLY A 129 16.97 -18.54 7.27
C GLY A 129 16.41 -17.28 7.95
N PRO A 130 17.14 -16.74 8.96
CA PRO A 130 16.68 -15.58 9.73
C PRO A 130 16.51 -14.34 8.85
N LYS A 131 15.40 -13.63 9.03
CA LYS A 131 15.11 -12.37 8.34
C LYS A 131 14.81 -11.27 9.37
N ILE A 132 15.19 -10.05 9.03
CA ILE A 132 14.79 -8.84 9.74
C ILE A 132 14.12 -7.93 8.74
N GLN A 133 12.89 -7.54 9.02
CA GLN A 133 12.15 -6.55 8.27
C GLN A 133 12.01 -5.29 9.10
N VAL A 134 11.93 -4.13 8.46
CA VAL A 134 11.75 -2.85 9.12
C VAL A 134 10.69 -2.03 8.42
N GLN A 135 9.78 -1.47 9.22
CA GLN A 135 8.83 -0.46 8.75
C GLN A 135 8.78 0.71 9.73
N GLU A 136 8.29 1.84 9.25
CA GLU A 136 8.09 3.05 10.04
C GLU A 136 6.63 3.50 9.91
N VAL A 137 6.02 3.92 11.01
CA VAL A 137 4.68 4.52 10.96
C VAL A 137 4.79 5.91 10.35
N ILE A 138 4.27 6.09 9.16
CA ILE A 138 4.33 7.34 8.39
C ILE A 138 2.93 7.93 8.17
N ALA A 139 2.82 9.25 8.34
CA ALA A 139 1.62 10.00 7.99
C ALA A 139 1.80 10.66 6.62
N GLY A 140 1.29 9.99 5.59
CA GLY A 140 1.38 10.45 4.20
C GLY A 140 2.51 9.77 3.43
N SER A 141 2.17 9.05 2.38
CA SER A 141 3.10 8.24 1.58
C SER A 141 3.06 8.58 0.10
N SER A 142 1.98 9.18 -0.39
CA SER A 142 1.75 9.51 -1.79
C SER A 142 1.02 10.85 -1.91
N TYR A 143 0.75 11.30 -3.15
CA TYR A 143 0.07 12.58 -3.38
C TYR A 143 -1.37 12.54 -2.84
N LEU A 144 -1.64 13.35 -1.82
CA LEU A 144 -2.94 13.47 -1.15
C LEU A 144 -3.50 12.11 -0.67
N SER A 145 -2.62 11.21 -0.29
CA SER A 145 -2.98 9.89 0.24
C SER A 145 -2.06 9.46 1.38
N MET A 146 -2.50 8.45 2.11
CA MET A 146 -1.80 7.90 3.25
C MET A 146 -2.08 6.40 3.29
N ASP A 147 -1.03 5.63 3.54
CA ASP A 147 -1.15 4.20 3.80
C ASP A 147 -1.80 3.95 5.17
N SER A 148 -2.16 2.71 5.45
CA SER A 148 -2.53 2.28 6.79
C SER A 148 -1.46 2.69 7.80
N LEU A 149 -1.86 3.08 9.01
CA LEU A 149 -0.95 3.27 10.14
C LEU A 149 -0.57 1.94 10.79
N ASP A 150 -1.31 0.90 10.49
CA ASP A 150 -0.96 -0.46 10.87
C ASP A 150 0.25 -0.91 10.04
N LEU A 151 1.19 -1.59 10.66
CA LEU A 151 2.38 -2.08 9.99
C LEU A 151 2.20 -3.55 9.63
N GLU A 152 2.00 -3.81 8.35
CA GLU A 152 1.75 -5.15 7.82
C GLU A 152 3.06 -5.82 7.37
N PHE A 153 3.41 -6.95 8.00
CA PHE A 153 4.61 -7.72 7.70
C PHE A 153 4.26 -9.08 7.11
N GLY A 154 4.64 -9.33 5.87
CA GLY A 154 4.60 -10.67 5.28
C GLY A 154 5.76 -11.52 5.81
N LEU A 155 5.47 -12.66 6.39
CA LEU A 155 6.45 -13.52 7.07
C LEU A 155 6.85 -14.74 6.22
N GLY A 156 6.20 -14.94 5.06
CA GLY A 156 6.43 -16.13 4.23
C GLY A 156 6.05 -17.41 4.96
N SER A 157 6.97 -18.36 5.04
CA SER A 157 6.77 -19.64 5.74
C SER A 157 7.11 -19.61 7.24
N ALA A 158 7.52 -18.46 7.79
CA ALA A 158 7.86 -18.36 9.21
C ALA A 158 6.60 -18.52 10.07
N THR A 159 6.63 -19.45 11.02
CA THR A 159 5.48 -19.79 11.86
C THR A 159 5.45 -19.04 13.20
N MET A 160 6.46 -18.22 13.45
CA MET A 160 6.57 -17.40 14.66
C MET A 160 7.43 -16.16 14.40
N VAL A 161 7.12 -15.08 15.09
CA VAL A 161 7.97 -13.90 15.19
C VAL A 161 8.81 -14.03 16.47
N ASP A 162 10.13 -14.10 16.30
CA ASP A 162 11.05 -14.27 17.43
C ASP A 162 11.16 -12.99 18.26
N GLU A 163 11.21 -11.83 17.57
CA GLU A 163 11.38 -10.54 18.24
C GLU A 163 10.76 -9.41 17.42
N VAL A 164 10.09 -8.51 18.10
CA VAL A 164 9.68 -7.20 17.61
C VAL A 164 10.39 -6.13 18.43
N LEU A 165 11.27 -5.36 17.79
CA LEU A 165 11.94 -4.22 18.40
C LEU A 165 11.29 -2.94 17.90
N ILE A 166 10.83 -2.09 18.83
CA ILE A 166 10.17 -0.82 18.53
C ILE A 166 11.03 0.32 19.06
N MET A 167 11.35 1.25 18.17
CA MET A 167 11.99 2.52 18.52
C MET A 167 10.92 3.61 18.47
N TRP A 168 10.48 4.06 19.64
CA TRP A 168 9.44 5.08 19.77
C TRP A 168 9.95 6.49 19.52
N PRO A 169 9.11 7.41 18.96
CA PRO A 169 9.48 8.83 18.79
C PRO A 169 9.91 9.54 20.07
N SER A 170 9.45 9.09 21.22
CA SER A 170 9.89 9.58 22.53
C SER A 170 11.36 9.27 22.86
N GLY A 171 12.03 8.47 22.01
CA GLY A 171 13.39 7.96 22.24
C GLY A 171 13.45 6.64 23.02
N ARG A 172 12.31 6.09 23.41
CA ARG A 172 12.25 4.79 24.08
C ARG A 172 12.42 3.64 23.11
N THR A 173 12.87 2.53 23.65
CA THR A 173 12.95 1.25 22.93
C THR A 173 12.16 0.21 23.69
N GLN A 174 11.39 -0.59 22.97
CA GLN A 174 10.59 -1.68 23.53
C GLN A 174 10.82 -2.94 22.70
N THR A 175 10.96 -4.07 23.40
CA THR A 175 11.10 -5.38 22.76
C THR A 175 9.96 -6.28 23.22
N VAL A 176 9.33 -6.96 22.24
CA VAL A 176 8.32 -7.99 22.48
C VAL A 176 8.76 -9.23 21.69
N GLY A 177 8.68 -10.41 22.28
CA GLY A 177 9.14 -11.64 21.66
C GLY A 177 8.08 -12.74 21.65
N ASP A 178 8.40 -13.80 20.91
CA ASP A 178 7.62 -15.04 20.85
C ASP A 178 6.13 -14.79 20.46
N LEU A 179 5.92 -14.07 19.36
CA LEU A 179 4.57 -13.78 18.87
C LEU A 179 4.11 -14.80 17.84
N GLU A 180 2.88 -15.24 17.99
CA GLU A 180 2.22 -16.07 16.98
C GLU A 180 1.91 -15.23 15.73
N VAL A 181 1.96 -15.87 14.57
CA VAL A 181 1.64 -15.28 13.27
C VAL A 181 0.13 -15.21 13.01
N ASP A 182 -0.26 -14.66 11.87
CA ASP A 182 -1.63 -14.57 11.35
C ASP A 182 -2.58 -13.83 12.29
N ARG A 183 -2.10 -12.71 12.82
CA ARG A 183 -2.89 -11.88 13.75
C ARG A 183 -2.48 -10.41 13.77
N VAL A 184 -3.39 -9.59 14.26
CA VAL A 184 -3.14 -8.19 14.61
C VAL A 184 -2.71 -8.09 16.07
N ILE A 185 -1.60 -7.42 16.33
CA ILE A 185 -1.06 -7.18 17.67
C ILE A 185 -1.12 -5.68 17.98
N ASN A 186 -1.76 -5.32 19.08
CA ASN A 186 -1.75 -3.96 19.59
C ASN A 186 -0.61 -3.80 20.62
N ILE A 187 0.29 -2.87 20.38
CA ILE A 187 1.42 -2.59 21.28
C ILE A 187 1.35 -1.15 21.73
N THR A 188 1.21 -0.96 23.03
CA THR A 188 1.23 0.37 23.67
C THR A 188 2.64 0.70 24.13
N GLU A 189 3.04 1.96 23.93
CA GLU A 189 4.31 2.46 24.45
C GLU A 189 4.40 2.28 25.97
N PRO A 190 5.55 1.79 26.51
CA PRO A 190 5.68 1.53 27.94
C PRO A 190 5.66 2.83 28.76
N GLU A 191 5.33 2.72 30.02
CA GLU A 191 5.45 3.81 31.00
C GLU A 191 6.90 4.26 31.19
N GLN A 192 7.09 5.47 31.73
CA GLN A 192 8.42 6.01 32.06
C GLN A 192 9.08 5.23 33.19
#